data_52c8e05918ff001198de61edb6f20d25
#
_entry.id   52c8e05918ff001198de61edb6f20d25
#
_cell.length_a   1.000
_cell.length_b   1.000
_cell.length_c   1.000
_cell.angle_alpha   90.00
_cell.angle_beta   90.00
_cell.angle_gamma   90.00
#
_symmetry.space_group_name_H-M   'P 1'
#
loop_
_entity.id
_entity.type
_entity.pdbx_description
1 polymer ?
#
loop_
_entity_poly.entity_id
_entity_poly.type
_entity_poly.pdbx_seq_one_letter_code
_entity_poly.pdbx_strand_id
1 'polypeptide(L)'
;MAKIVSFTYRDNVANDMNGNPIITRPLQMITPMAIPSNFTFSISFGVYDIDKIEKNCINIDFLDPNDVVISNNELILPDMPREINETPDPVGIQINVEFKNTYIKEEGEYKTRIILNGSKLGEFPINVHKTNIM
;
A
#
# COMPACT_ATOMS: atom_id res chain seq x y z
N MET A 1 -12.06 13.96 -8.19
CA MET A 1 -10.61 13.70 -8.24
C MET A 1 -10.25 12.63 -7.22
N ALA A 2 -9.55 11.60 -7.65
CA ALA A 2 -9.22 10.49 -6.77
C ALA A 2 -8.24 10.88 -5.68
N LYS A 3 -8.42 10.33 -4.50
CA LYS A 3 -7.53 10.56 -3.36
C LYS A 3 -7.41 9.32 -2.49
N ILE A 4 -6.28 9.23 -1.79
CA ILE A 4 -6.01 8.13 -0.87
C ILE A 4 -6.62 8.46 0.49
N VAL A 5 -7.29 7.47 1.08
CA VAL A 5 -7.84 7.57 2.43
C VAL A 5 -7.39 6.39 3.27
N SER A 6 -7.21 6.62 4.56
CA SER A 6 -6.95 5.57 5.55
C SER A 6 -5.76 4.67 5.21
N PHE A 7 -4.64 5.28 4.81
CA PHE A 7 -3.43 4.51 4.52
C PHE A 7 -2.82 3.97 5.82
N THR A 8 -2.53 2.67 5.84
CA THR A 8 -1.98 2.00 7.02
C THR A 8 -0.94 0.96 6.61
N TYR A 9 0.21 0.97 7.26
CA TYR A 9 1.16 -0.14 7.22
C TYR A 9 0.73 -1.18 8.23
N ARG A 10 0.90 -2.47 7.89
CA ARG A 10 0.51 -3.58 8.75
C ARG A 10 1.58 -4.64 8.78
N ASP A 11 1.67 -5.32 9.92
CA ASP A 11 2.57 -6.45 10.11
C ASP A 11 2.15 -7.63 9.23
N ASN A 12 0.85 -7.90 9.17
CA ASN A 12 0.31 -9.03 8.42
C ASN A 12 -1.12 -8.74 7.98
N VAL A 13 -1.53 -9.41 6.89
CA VAL A 13 -2.92 -9.44 6.47
C VAL A 13 -3.47 -10.82 6.76
N ALA A 14 -4.47 -10.90 7.65
CA ALA A 14 -5.18 -12.13 7.96
C ALA A 14 -6.65 -11.96 7.59
N ASN A 15 -7.31 -13.06 7.28
CA ASN A 15 -8.74 -13.06 7.02
C ASN A 15 -9.45 -13.85 8.11
N ASP A 16 -10.67 -13.45 8.45
CA ASP A 16 -11.51 -14.24 9.35
C ASP A 16 -12.09 -15.43 8.60
N MET A 17 -12.91 -16.22 9.28
CA MET A 17 -13.51 -17.42 8.71
C MET A 17 -14.46 -17.14 7.54
N ASN A 18 -14.94 -15.92 7.43
CA ASN A 18 -15.83 -15.50 6.35
C ASN A 18 -15.07 -14.81 5.21
N GLY A 19 -13.74 -14.80 5.25
CA GLY A 19 -12.93 -14.16 4.22
C GLY A 19 -12.77 -12.65 4.38
N ASN A 20 -13.29 -12.07 5.46
CA ASN A 20 -13.13 -10.63 5.71
C ASN A 20 -11.73 -10.34 6.25
N PRO A 21 -11.07 -9.26 5.77
CA PRO A 21 -9.76 -8.93 6.28
C PRO A 21 -9.81 -8.54 7.76
N ILE A 22 -8.92 -9.12 8.55
CA ILE A 22 -8.73 -8.74 9.94
C ILE A 22 -7.53 -7.81 9.99
N ILE A 23 -7.75 -6.62 10.55
CA ILE A 23 -6.63 -5.71 10.81
C ILE A 23 -5.86 -6.29 11.97
N THR A 24 -4.71 -6.89 11.68
CA THR A 24 -3.84 -7.38 12.72
C THR A 24 -3.16 -6.17 13.35
N ARG A 25 -1.91 -5.98 13.31
CA ARG A 25 -1.27 -4.88 14.03
C ARG A 25 -0.84 -3.78 13.07
N PRO A 26 -1.33 -2.52 13.21
CA PRO A 26 -0.77 -1.44 12.43
C PRO A 26 0.69 -1.19 12.80
N LEU A 27 1.52 -0.94 11.79
CA LEU A 27 2.93 -0.63 11.99
C LEU A 27 3.15 0.86 11.93
N GLN A 28 3.83 1.41 12.93
CA GLN A 28 4.29 2.79 12.90
C GLN A 28 5.74 2.87 12.43
N MET A 29 6.45 1.78 12.50
CA MET A 29 7.82 1.65 12.01
C MET A 29 8.10 0.19 11.67
N ILE A 30 9.09 -0.03 10.83
CA ILE A 30 9.59 -1.37 10.50
C ILE A 30 10.83 -1.61 11.33
N THR A 31 10.80 -2.69 12.12
CA THR A 31 11.90 -3.00 13.06
C THR A 31 12.47 -4.39 12.79
N PRO A 32 13.27 -4.55 11.72
CA PRO A 32 13.87 -5.85 11.44
C PRO A 32 14.92 -6.21 12.50
N MET A 33 15.12 -7.50 12.71
CA MET A 33 16.09 -7.99 13.70
C MET A 33 17.52 -7.79 13.23
N ALA A 34 17.73 -7.71 11.94
CA ALA A 34 19.05 -7.51 11.33
C ALA A 34 18.93 -6.63 10.10
N ILE A 35 19.97 -5.90 9.77
CA ILE A 35 20.11 -5.11 8.55
C ILE A 35 21.48 -5.41 7.97
N PRO A 36 21.60 -5.84 6.69
CA PRO A 36 20.49 -6.03 5.73
C PRO A 36 19.69 -7.29 5.99
N SER A 37 18.42 -7.24 5.60
CA SER A 37 17.54 -8.40 5.71
C SER A 37 16.33 -8.23 4.79
N ASN A 38 15.57 -9.32 4.66
CA ASN A 38 14.29 -9.27 3.96
C ASN A 38 13.18 -9.14 5.01
N PHE A 39 12.22 -8.28 4.74
CA PHE A 39 11.11 -8.03 5.65
C PHE A 39 9.80 -8.08 4.87
N THR A 40 8.80 -8.75 5.44
CA THR A 40 7.47 -8.85 4.83
C THR A 40 6.50 -7.99 5.62
N PHE A 41 5.78 -7.14 4.92
CA PHE A 41 4.76 -6.30 5.53
C PHE A 41 3.64 -6.07 4.52
N SER A 42 2.55 -5.47 4.99
CA SER A 42 1.40 -5.19 4.14
C SER A 42 0.98 -3.75 4.28
N ILE A 43 0.30 -3.24 3.27
CA ILE A 43 -0.35 -1.93 3.32
C ILE A 43 -1.82 -2.07 3.01
N SER A 44 -2.61 -1.17 3.56
CA SER A 44 -4.03 -1.05 3.26
C SER A 44 -4.38 0.40 3.07
N PHE A 45 -5.18 0.69 2.07
CA PHE A 45 -5.67 2.04 1.84
C PHE A 45 -6.94 2.01 1.01
N GLY A 46 -7.68 3.10 1.09
CA GLY A 46 -8.82 3.30 0.19
C GLY A 46 -8.47 4.31 -0.89
N VAL A 47 -9.03 4.13 -2.07
CA VAL A 47 -9.00 5.13 -3.12
C VAL A 47 -10.42 5.64 -3.28
N TYR A 48 -10.64 6.91 -3.04
CA TYR A 48 -11.94 7.53 -3.09
C TYR A 48 -12.07 8.36 -4.36
N ASP A 49 -13.25 8.32 -4.99
CA ASP A 49 -13.60 9.10 -6.18
C ASP A 49 -12.76 8.72 -7.40
N ILE A 50 -12.68 7.41 -7.67
CA ILE A 50 -12.00 6.90 -8.86
C ILE A 50 -12.85 7.15 -10.11
N ASP A 51 -12.18 7.17 -11.27
CA ASP A 51 -12.89 7.27 -12.55
C ASP A 51 -13.63 5.96 -12.82
N LYS A 52 -14.95 6.06 -13.05
CA LYS A 52 -15.80 4.89 -13.26
C LYS A 52 -15.82 4.42 -14.71
N ILE A 53 -15.39 5.27 -15.62
CA ILE A 53 -15.54 5.03 -17.07
C ILE A 53 -14.27 4.41 -17.63
N GLU A 54 -13.11 4.90 -17.18
CA GLU A 54 -11.83 4.46 -17.69
C GLU A 54 -11.30 3.27 -16.89
N LYS A 55 -10.42 2.50 -17.54
CA LYS A 55 -9.68 1.44 -16.90
C LYS A 55 -8.66 2.04 -15.96
N ASN A 56 -8.69 1.62 -14.71
CA ASN A 56 -7.81 2.17 -13.68
C ASN A 56 -6.61 1.25 -13.46
N CYS A 57 -5.43 1.84 -13.46
CA CYS A 57 -4.17 1.15 -13.17
C CYS A 57 -3.48 1.84 -12.00
N ILE A 58 -3.16 1.09 -10.96
CA ILE A 58 -2.47 1.61 -9.78
C ILE A 58 -1.08 1.01 -9.72
N ASN A 59 -0.07 1.88 -9.62
CA ASN A 59 1.30 1.49 -9.36
C ASN A 59 1.66 1.86 -7.93
N ILE A 60 2.23 0.91 -7.21
CA ILE A 60 2.63 1.08 -5.82
C ILE A 60 4.12 0.79 -5.73
N ASP A 61 4.89 1.83 -5.48
CA ASP A 61 6.35 1.75 -5.36
C ASP A 61 6.77 1.90 -3.90
N PHE A 62 7.67 1.05 -3.46
CA PHE A 62 8.31 1.21 -2.16
C PHE A 62 9.74 1.67 -2.40
N LEU A 63 10.08 2.82 -1.83
CA LEU A 63 11.35 3.50 -2.09
C LEU A 63 12.22 3.51 -0.83
N ASP A 64 13.53 3.38 -1.03
CA ASP A 64 14.50 3.47 0.06
C ASP A 64 14.78 4.94 0.43
N PRO A 65 15.59 5.21 1.46
CA PRO A 65 15.88 6.60 1.87
C PRO A 65 16.55 7.45 0.78
N ASN A 66 17.08 6.84 -0.26
CA ASN A 66 17.71 7.55 -1.39
C ASN A 66 16.77 7.67 -2.59
N ASP A 67 15.48 7.41 -2.39
CA ASP A 67 14.44 7.45 -3.43
C ASP A 67 14.61 6.41 -4.54
N VAL A 68 15.31 5.32 -4.24
CA VAL A 68 15.44 4.20 -5.18
C VAL A 68 14.28 3.24 -4.96
N VAL A 69 13.60 2.87 -6.06
CA VAL A 69 12.49 1.90 -6.00
C VAL A 69 13.06 0.52 -5.72
N ILE A 70 12.67 -0.06 -4.59
CA ILE A 70 13.10 -1.41 -4.20
C ILE A 70 12.00 -2.44 -4.38
N SER A 71 10.77 -2.01 -4.58
CA SER A 71 9.65 -2.91 -4.85
C SER A 71 8.59 -2.15 -5.63
N ASN A 72 7.99 -2.81 -6.62
CA ASN A 72 6.93 -2.24 -7.43
C ASN A 72 5.80 -3.25 -7.56
N ASN A 73 4.58 -2.80 -7.35
CA ASN A 73 3.38 -3.60 -7.59
C ASN A 73 2.45 -2.82 -8.51
N GLU A 74 1.97 -3.48 -9.55
CA GLU A 74 1.00 -2.90 -10.47
C GLU A 74 -0.32 -3.65 -10.34
N LEU A 75 -1.40 -2.89 -10.14
CA LEU A 75 -2.73 -3.43 -10.02
C LEU A 75 -3.61 -2.83 -11.11
N ILE A 76 -4.23 -3.69 -11.90
CA ILE A 76 -5.24 -3.28 -12.88
C ILE A 76 -6.60 -3.56 -12.26
N LEU A 77 -7.36 -2.50 -12.04
CA LEU A 77 -8.66 -2.62 -11.40
C LEU A 77 -9.68 -3.14 -12.40
N PRO A 78 -10.61 -4.01 -11.96
CA PRO A 78 -11.66 -4.47 -12.84
C PRO A 78 -12.61 -3.33 -13.25
N ASP A 79 -13.28 -3.50 -14.37
CA ASP A 79 -14.29 -2.55 -14.79
C ASP A 79 -15.42 -2.48 -13.76
N MET A 80 -15.92 -1.27 -13.55
CA MET A 80 -17.03 -1.07 -12.61
C MET A 80 -18.31 -1.67 -13.15
N PRO A 81 -19.18 -2.26 -12.29
CA PRO A 81 -20.52 -2.66 -12.71
C PRO A 81 -21.28 -1.50 -13.31
N ARG A 82 -22.15 -1.81 -14.28
CA ARG A 82 -22.90 -0.81 -15.01
C ARG A 82 -23.73 0.09 -14.07
N GLU A 83 -24.33 -0.51 -13.05
CA GLU A 83 -25.16 0.21 -12.09
C GLU A 83 -24.34 1.27 -11.34
N ILE A 84 -23.09 0.98 -11.05
CA ILE A 84 -22.18 1.94 -10.39
C ILE A 84 -21.80 3.05 -11.36
N ASN A 85 -21.54 2.71 -12.64
CA ASN A 85 -21.18 3.71 -13.65
C ASN A 85 -22.29 4.72 -13.91
N GLU A 86 -23.53 4.33 -13.72
CA GLU A 86 -24.69 5.18 -13.97
C GLU A 86 -25.10 6.04 -12.79
N THR A 87 -24.48 5.86 -11.60
CA THR A 87 -24.78 6.70 -10.44
C THR A 87 -23.94 7.95 -10.45
N PRO A 88 -24.46 9.09 -9.94
CA PRO A 88 -23.67 10.30 -9.79
C PRO A 88 -22.75 10.26 -8.58
N ASP A 89 -22.89 9.27 -7.70
CA ASP A 89 -22.13 9.21 -6.46
C ASP A 89 -20.69 8.79 -6.70
N PRO A 90 -19.74 9.36 -5.96
CA PRO A 90 -18.35 8.92 -6.04
C PRO A 90 -18.21 7.48 -5.57
N VAL A 91 -17.25 6.77 -6.13
CA VAL A 91 -16.96 5.37 -5.78
C VAL A 91 -15.60 5.27 -5.14
N GLY A 92 -15.54 4.51 -4.06
CA GLY A 92 -14.30 4.17 -3.38
C GLY A 92 -14.03 2.68 -3.45
N ILE A 93 -12.76 2.33 -3.42
CA ILE A 93 -12.33 0.93 -3.33
C ILE A 93 -11.29 0.78 -2.23
N GLN A 94 -11.27 -0.42 -1.64
CA GLN A 94 -10.29 -0.79 -0.63
C GLN A 94 -9.22 -1.67 -1.27
N ILE A 95 -7.95 -1.35 -1.03
CA ILE A 95 -6.83 -2.07 -1.58
C ILE A 95 -5.93 -2.56 -0.45
N ASN A 96 -5.56 -3.83 -0.51
CA ASN A 96 -4.62 -4.45 0.42
C ASN A 96 -3.51 -5.08 -0.41
N VAL A 97 -2.26 -4.77 -0.09
CA VAL A 97 -1.09 -5.28 -0.81
C VAL A 97 -0.08 -5.82 0.18
N GLU A 98 0.45 -7.00 -0.11
CA GLU A 98 1.53 -7.59 0.68
C GLU A 98 2.86 -7.40 -0.05
N PHE A 99 3.83 -6.85 0.66
CA PHE A 99 5.21 -6.76 0.17
C PHE A 99 6.02 -7.89 0.81
N LYS A 100 6.21 -8.97 0.05
CA LYS A 100 6.95 -10.15 0.52
C LYS A 100 8.44 -9.98 0.31
N ASN A 101 9.21 -10.34 1.33
CA ASN A 101 10.67 -10.41 1.26
C ASN A 101 11.28 -9.12 0.69
N THR A 102 10.79 -8.00 1.17
CA THR A 102 11.30 -6.70 0.74
C THR A 102 12.70 -6.49 1.32
N TYR A 103 13.67 -6.21 0.45
CA TYR A 103 15.05 -6.08 0.86
C TYR A 103 15.29 -4.75 1.55
N ILE A 104 15.69 -4.81 2.82
CA ILE A 104 16.01 -3.65 3.65
C ILE A 104 17.52 -3.65 3.86
N LYS A 105 18.23 -2.71 3.23
CA LYS A 105 19.67 -2.69 3.30
C LYS A 105 20.23 -1.65 4.29
N GLU A 106 19.43 -0.68 4.72
CA GLU A 106 19.86 0.38 5.63
C GLU A 106 18.69 0.90 6.46
N GLU A 107 19.01 1.55 7.58
CA GLU A 107 18.02 2.28 8.36
C GLU A 107 17.70 3.61 7.70
N GLY A 108 16.53 4.15 8.01
CA GLY A 108 16.14 5.46 7.51
C GLY A 108 14.67 5.56 7.21
N GLU A 109 14.28 6.64 6.56
CA GLU A 109 12.90 6.85 6.16
C GLU A 109 12.66 6.27 4.77
N TYR A 110 11.84 5.23 4.71
CA TYR A 110 11.33 4.64 3.49
C TYR A 110 9.96 5.23 3.20
N LYS A 111 9.49 5.09 1.98
CA LYS A 111 8.16 5.59 1.64
C LYS A 111 7.48 4.74 0.58
N THR A 112 6.16 4.75 0.62
CA THR A 112 5.31 4.13 -0.38
C THR A 112 4.70 5.21 -1.24
N ARG A 113 4.91 5.13 -2.55
CA ARG A 113 4.36 6.08 -3.51
C ARG A 113 3.26 5.40 -4.29
N ILE A 114 2.11 6.05 -4.36
CA ILE A 114 0.93 5.51 -5.04
C ILE A 114 0.63 6.38 -6.24
N ILE A 115 0.56 5.74 -7.42
CA ILE A 115 0.32 6.40 -8.70
C ILE A 115 -0.91 5.77 -9.33
N LEU A 116 -1.91 6.60 -9.64
CA LEU A 116 -3.13 6.15 -10.33
C LEU A 116 -3.13 6.73 -11.73
N ASN A 117 -3.13 5.84 -12.73
CA ASN A 117 -3.20 6.24 -14.15
C ASN A 117 -2.14 7.28 -14.52
N GLY A 118 -0.92 7.12 -13.97
CA GLY A 118 0.19 8.01 -14.24
C GLY A 118 0.28 9.25 -13.36
N SER A 119 -0.70 9.48 -12.50
CA SER A 119 -0.72 10.64 -11.59
C SER A 119 -0.43 10.21 -10.16
N LYS A 120 0.56 10.85 -9.54
CA LYS A 120 0.89 10.56 -8.14
C LYS A 120 -0.23 11.03 -7.21
N LEU A 121 -0.78 10.11 -6.42
CA LEU A 121 -1.81 10.42 -5.44
C LEU A 121 -1.24 10.72 -4.06
N GLY A 122 -0.09 10.16 -3.72
CA GLY A 122 0.51 10.42 -2.43
C GLY A 122 1.78 9.63 -2.19
N GLU A 123 2.51 10.03 -1.16
CA GLU A 123 3.67 9.34 -0.64
C GLU A 123 3.51 9.21 0.87
N PHE A 124 3.78 8.02 1.40
CA PHE A 124 3.52 7.70 2.80
C PHE A 124 4.80 7.15 3.42
N PRO A 125 5.41 7.90 4.35
CA PRO A 125 6.69 7.50 4.93
C PRO A 125 6.51 6.43 6.00
N ILE A 126 7.57 5.64 6.18
CA ILE A 126 7.71 4.75 7.33
C ILE A 126 9.20 4.67 7.69
N ASN A 127 9.50 4.81 8.95
CA ASN A 127 10.87 4.69 9.41
C ASN A 127 11.25 3.23 9.60
N VAL A 128 12.46 2.89 9.18
CA VAL A 128 13.03 1.57 9.39
C VAL A 128 14.17 1.69 10.39
N HIS A 129 14.09 0.93 11.45
CA HIS A 129 15.07 0.96 12.53
C HIS A 129 15.32 -0.45 13.03
N LYS A 130 16.59 -0.83 13.12
CA LYS A 130 16.96 -2.17 13.60
C LYS A 130 16.48 -2.35 15.04
N THR A 131 15.88 -3.49 15.32
CA THR A 131 15.47 -3.83 16.67
C THR A 131 16.70 -3.94 17.59
N ASN A 132 16.68 -3.20 18.69
CA ASN A 132 17.69 -3.33 19.72
C ASN A 132 17.18 -4.30 20.77
N ILE A 133 17.70 -5.53 20.73
CA ILE A 133 17.40 -6.54 21.74
C ILE A 133 18.57 -6.55 22.71
N MET A 134 18.24 -6.27 23.95
CA MET A 134 19.24 -6.34 25.01
C MET A 134 19.02 -7.58 25.85
#